data_de3b4454133a1db0516e5b53baad9180
#
_entry.id   de3b4454133a1db0516e5b53baad9180
#
_cell.length_a   1.000
_cell.length_b   1.000
_cell.length_c   1.000
_cell.angle_alpha   90.00
_cell.angle_beta   90.00
_cell.angle_gamma   90.00
#
_symmetry.space_group_name_H-M   'P 1'
#
loop_
_entity.id
_entity.type
_entity.pdbx_description
1 polymer ?
#
loop_
_entity_poly.entity_id
_entity_poly.type
_entity_poly.pdbx_seq_one_letter_code
_entity_poly.pdbx_strand_id
1 'polypeptide(L)'
;MYALKNKVQLIGNLGQNPEIKTLDGGKKLARFNIATNESYRNASGEKIIETQWHNLVAFGKLAEIVEKYMIKGSEVAVEGKLTYRTYNDKEGNKRHFTEIQVNELLMLGEKSSK
;
A
#
# COMPACT_ATOMS: atom_id res chain seq x y z
N MET A 1 14.70 11.48 -17.14
CA MET A 1 14.23 10.43 -16.45
C MET A 1 13.38 10.76 -15.34
N TYR A 2 12.28 11.30 -15.71
CA TYR A 2 11.32 11.71 -14.73
C TYR A 2 10.73 10.53 -13.99
N ALA A 3 10.71 9.36 -14.66
CA ALA A 3 10.10 8.18 -14.04
C ALA A 3 10.82 7.73 -12.79
N LEU A 4 12.09 8.07 -12.64
CA LEU A 4 12.86 7.66 -11.47
C LEU A 4 12.87 8.70 -10.37
N LYS A 5 12.24 9.84 -10.59
CA LYS A 5 12.37 10.94 -9.65
C LYS A 5 11.69 10.65 -8.32
N ASN A 6 10.55 10.01 -8.35
CA ASN A 6 9.83 9.64 -7.13
C ASN A 6 9.02 8.40 -7.44
N LYS A 7 9.65 7.25 -7.31
CA LYS A 7 9.05 6.01 -7.73
C LYS A 7 9.30 4.94 -6.69
N VAL A 8 8.23 4.26 -6.32
CA VAL A 8 8.29 3.16 -5.37
C VAL A 8 7.65 1.95 -6.03
N GLN A 9 8.30 0.81 -5.93
CA GLN A 9 7.75 -0.45 -6.40
C GLN A 9 7.82 -1.43 -5.25
N LEU A 10 6.70 -2.08 -4.97
CA LEU A 10 6.62 -3.01 -3.86
C LEU A 10 5.80 -4.22 -4.27
N ILE A 11 6.15 -5.36 -3.72
CA ILE A 11 5.35 -6.56 -3.83
C ILE A 11 5.11 -7.06 -2.42
N GLY A 12 3.86 -7.21 -2.06
CA GLY A 12 3.55 -7.64 -0.71
C GLY A 12 2.12 -8.12 -0.60
N ASN A 13 1.73 -8.41 0.63
CA ASN A 13 0.41 -8.95 0.92
C ASN A 13 -0.39 -7.99 1.78
N LEU A 14 -1.67 -7.87 1.48
CA LEU A 14 -2.54 -7.01 2.28
C LEU A 14 -2.70 -7.58 3.68
N GLY A 15 -2.59 -6.69 4.66
CA GLY A 15 -2.78 -7.10 6.05
C GLY A 15 -4.22 -7.04 6.51
N GLN A 16 -5.04 -6.28 5.81
CA GLN A 16 -6.44 -6.11 6.14
C GLN A 16 -7.21 -5.86 4.86
N ASN A 17 -8.53 -5.98 4.94
CA ASN A 17 -9.36 -5.61 3.80
C ASN A 17 -9.20 -4.11 3.56
N PRO A 18 -9.21 -3.69 2.28
CA PRO A 18 -9.08 -2.25 1.99
C PRO A 18 -10.25 -1.45 2.52
N GLU A 19 -9.96 -0.22 2.86
CA GLU A 19 -10.98 0.73 3.29
C GLU A 19 -11.36 1.59 2.10
N ILE A 20 -12.64 1.63 1.77
CA ILE A 20 -13.09 2.34 0.58
C ILE A 20 -13.95 3.52 1.01
N LYS A 21 -13.68 4.68 0.42
CA LYS A 21 -14.48 5.87 0.67
C LYS A 21 -14.92 6.46 -0.65
N THR A 22 -16.11 7.04 -0.65
CA THR A 22 -16.59 7.75 -1.80
C THR A 22 -16.45 9.24 -1.51
N LEU A 23 -15.73 9.92 -2.37
CA LEU A 23 -15.50 11.35 -2.21
C LEU A 23 -16.60 12.14 -2.88
N ASP A 24 -16.61 13.44 -2.63
CA ASP A 24 -17.56 14.32 -3.30
C ASP A 24 -17.40 14.16 -4.80
N GLY A 25 -18.52 14.10 -5.49
CA GLY A 25 -18.49 13.90 -6.93
C GLY A 25 -18.48 12.44 -7.35
N GLY A 26 -18.51 11.53 -6.38
CA GLY A 26 -18.59 10.12 -6.69
C GLY A 26 -17.29 9.41 -6.92
N LYS A 27 -16.18 10.11 -6.84
CA LYS A 27 -14.87 9.49 -7.03
C LYS A 27 -14.53 8.66 -5.81
N LYS A 28 -13.98 7.49 -6.05
CA LYS A 28 -13.62 6.58 -4.95
C LYS A 28 -12.17 6.72 -4.56
N LEU A 29 -11.94 6.45 -3.28
CA LEU A 29 -10.61 6.40 -2.71
C LEU A 29 -10.49 5.10 -1.95
N ALA A 30 -9.38 4.39 -2.12
CA ALA A 30 -9.12 3.16 -1.40
C ALA A 30 -7.82 3.30 -0.63
N ARG A 31 -7.86 2.93 0.63
CA ARG A 31 -6.65 2.88 1.46
C ARG A 31 -6.41 1.45 1.88
N PHE A 32 -5.17 1.03 1.76
CA PHE A 32 -4.82 -0.32 2.17
C PHE A 32 -3.35 -0.33 2.56
N ASN A 33 -2.95 -1.39 3.23
CA ASN A 33 -1.54 -1.55 3.55
C ASN A 33 -1.07 -2.90 3.08
N ILE A 34 0.22 -2.98 2.78
CA ILE A 34 0.82 -4.25 2.41
C ILE A 34 2.06 -4.45 3.24
N ALA A 35 2.38 -5.71 3.46
CA ALA A 35 3.57 -6.10 4.18
C ALA A 35 4.57 -6.66 3.20
N THR A 36 5.80 -6.17 3.29
CA THR A 36 6.91 -6.77 2.57
C THR A 36 7.79 -7.48 3.58
N ASN A 37 8.20 -8.69 3.26
CA ASN A 37 9.02 -9.49 4.14
C ASN A 37 10.37 -9.70 3.53
N GLU A 38 11.41 -9.47 4.33
CA GLU A 38 12.76 -9.75 3.90
C GLU A 38 13.41 -10.63 4.94
N SER A 39 14.28 -11.50 4.50
CA SER A 39 14.99 -12.34 5.43
C SER A 39 16.47 -12.22 5.22
N TYR A 40 17.22 -12.37 6.30
CA TYR A 40 18.66 -12.36 6.23
C TYR A 40 19.19 -13.20 7.37
N ARG A 41 20.48 -13.51 7.32
CA ARG A 41 21.10 -14.23 8.41
C ARG A 41 21.96 -13.28 9.22
N ASN A 42 21.84 -13.38 10.55
CA ASN A 42 22.63 -12.51 11.41
C ASN A 42 24.00 -13.14 11.64
N ALA A 43 24.78 -12.50 12.49
CA ALA A 43 26.15 -12.94 12.75
C ALA A 43 26.21 -14.34 13.35
N SER A 44 25.15 -14.75 14.04
CA SER A 44 25.09 -16.08 14.64
C SER A 44 24.57 -17.14 13.68
N GLY A 45 24.27 -16.77 12.44
CA GLY A 45 23.77 -17.73 11.48
C GLY A 45 22.28 -17.98 11.53
N GLU A 46 21.58 -17.24 12.38
CA GLU A 46 20.12 -17.41 12.50
C GLU A 46 19.40 -16.62 11.42
N LYS A 47 18.31 -17.21 10.94
CA LYS A 47 17.51 -16.54 9.96
C LYS A 47 16.60 -15.51 10.63
N ILE A 48 16.69 -14.29 10.19
CA ILE A 48 15.88 -13.20 10.73
C ILE A 48 14.93 -12.74 9.65
N ILE A 49 13.66 -12.59 9.99
CA ILE A 49 12.64 -12.10 9.07
C ILE A 49 12.20 -10.73 9.53
N GLU A 50 12.27 -9.77 8.61
CA GLU A 50 11.81 -8.41 8.88
C GLU A 50 10.60 -8.11 8.05
N THR A 51 9.59 -7.54 8.68
CA THR A 51 8.37 -7.15 7.99
C THR A 51 8.24 -5.65 8.03
N GLN A 52 8.02 -5.05 6.87
CA GLN A 52 7.75 -3.62 6.76
C GLN A 52 6.34 -3.43 6.28
N TRP A 53 5.65 -2.49 6.90
CA TRP A 53 4.27 -2.18 6.55
C TRP A 53 4.23 -0.87 5.79
N HIS A 54 3.54 -0.87 4.67
CA HIS A 54 3.46 0.29 3.79
C HIS A 54 2.02 0.71 3.64
N ASN A 55 1.78 2.01 3.72
CA ASN A 55 0.44 2.56 3.56
C ASN A 55 0.27 3.06 2.14
N LEU A 56 -0.83 2.65 1.50
CA LEU A 56 -1.06 2.99 0.11
C LEU A 56 -2.44 3.59 -0.05
N VAL A 57 -2.56 4.46 -1.05
CA VAL A 57 -3.83 5.06 -1.39
C VAL A 57 -4.00 5.01 -2.90
N ALA A 58 -5.20 4.66 -3.34
CA ALA A 58 -5.53 4.60 -4.75
C ALA A 58 -6.79 5.42 -4.98
N PHE A 59 -6.89 6.03 -6.15
CA PHE A 59 -8.00 6.89 -6.50
C PHE A 59 -8.67 6.42 -7.79
N GLY A 60 -9.95 6.69 -7.91
CA GLY A 60 -10.66 6.51 -9.15
C GLY A 60 -10.73 5.06 -9.57
N LYS A 61 -10.34 4.79 -10.80
CA LYS A 61 -10.43 3.43 -11.32
C LYS A 61 -9.59 2.45 -10.55
N LEU A 62 -8.43 2.87 -10.09
CA LEU A 62 -7.59 1.99 -9.28
C LEU A 62 -8.27 1.64 -7.97
N ALA A 63 -8.96 2.62 -7.36
CA ALA A 63 -9.70 2.35 -6.14
C ALA A 63 -10.81 1.34 -6.39
N GLU A 64 -11.46 1.42 -7.54
CA GLU A 64 -12.49 0.45 -7.88
C GLU A 64 -11.94 -0.95 -8.04
N ILE A 65 -10.76 -1.05 -8.63
CA ILE A 65 -10.11 -2.35 -8.77
C ILE A 65 -9.75 -2.92 -7.41
N VAL A 66 -9.24 -2.07 -6.52
CA VAL A 66 -8.91 -2.49 -5.17
C VAL A 66 -10.17 -3.00 -4.47
N GLU A 67 -11.25 -2.24 -4.58
CA GLU A 67 -12.50 -2.63 -3.93
C GLU A 67 -13.01 -3.96 -4.44
N LYS A 68 -12.89 -4.17 -5.73
CA LYS A 68 -13.51 -5.31 -6.37
C LYS A 68 -12.72 -6.59 -6.20
N TYR A 69 -11.40 -6.50 -6.20
CA TYR A 69 -10.57 -7.70 -6.30
C TYR A 69 -9.66 -7.97 -5.12
N MET A 70 -9.42 -7.01 -4.25
CA MET A 70 -8.43 -7.19 -3.19
C MET A 70 -9.09 -7.44 -1.86
N ILE A 71 -8.54 -8.41 -1.13
CA ILE A 71 -8.98 -8.72 0.22
C ILE A 71 -7.75 -8.96 1.07
N LYS A 72 -7.97 -9.06 2.36
CA LYS A 72 -6.90 -9.42 3.29
C LYS A 72 -6.15 -10.65 2.78
N GLY A 73 -4.85 -10.56 2.73
CA GLY A 73 -4.01 -11.66 2.28
C GLY A 73 -3.65 -11.64 0.81
N SER A 74 -4.35 -10.82 0.00
CA SER A 74 -4.04 -10.75 -1.43
C SER A 74 -2.60 -10.33 -1.64
N GLU A 75 -1.93 -10.96 -2.61
CA GLU A 75 -0.59 -10.57 -2.99
C GLU A 75 -0.67 -9.64 -4.20
N VAL A 76 -0.01 -8.51 -4.11
CA VAL A 76 -0.09 -7.51 -5.16
C VAL A 76 1.27 -6.89 -5.40
N ALA A 77 1.49 -6.46 -6.64
CA ALA A 77 2.61 -5.63 -7.00
C ALA A 77 2.06 -4.23 -7.25
N VAL A 78 2.69 -3.23 -6.68
CA VAL A 78 2.23 -1.85 -6.83
C VAL A 78 3.40 -0.97 -7.23
N GLU A 79 3.06 0.08 -7.97
CA GLU A 79 4.01 1.11 -8.30
C GLU A 79 3.35 2.45 -8.03
N GLY A 80 4.08 3.35 -7.42
CA GLY A 80 3.52 4.65 -7.12
C GLY A 80 4.59 5.62 -6.70
N LYS A 81 4.16 6.70 -6.08
CA LYS A 81 5.08 7.72 -5.61
C LYS A 81 4.85 7.95 -4.13
N LEU A 82 5.90 8.37 -3.45
CA LEU A 82 5.80 8.72 -2.04
C LEU A 82 5.12 10.07 -1.90
N THR A 83 4.19 10.15 -0.98
CA THR A 83 3.55 11.40 -0.63
C THR A 83 3.59 11.55 0.87
N TYR A 84 3.68 12.80 1.32
CA TYR A 84 3.75 13.11 2.73
C TYR A 84 2.63 14.07 3.07
N ARG A 85 1.99 13.80 4.20
CA ARG A 85 0.92 14.65 4.68
C ARG A 85 1.19 14.98 6.13
N THR A 86 0.74 16.15 6.54
CA THR A 86 0.77 16.52 7.93
C THR A 86 -0.64 16.77 8.38
N TYR A 87 -0.90 16.48 9.64
CA TYR A 87 -2.20 16.78 10.21
C TYR A 87 -2.01 17.01 11.69
N ASN A 88 -3.00 17.65 12.31
CA ASN A 88 -2.98 17.90 13.73
C ASN A 88 -3.80 16.83 14.41
N ASP A 89 -3.25 16.24 15.46
CA ASP A 89 -4.00 15.23 16.19
C ASP A 89 -4.95 15.93 17.17
N LYS A 90 -5.63 15.13 17.98
CA LYS A 90 -6.61 15.68 18.89
C LYS A 90 -6.02 16.58 19.94
N GLU A 91 -4.75 16.40 20.22
CA GLU A 91 -4.07 17.21 21.21
C GLU A 91 -3.38 18.41 20.62
N GLY A 92 -3.55 18.63 19.31
CA GLY A 92 -2.94 19.76 18.65
C GLY A 92 -1.52 19.55 18.19
N ASN A 93 -1.00 18.35 18.34
CA ASN A 93 0.37 18.06 17.88
C ASN A 93 0.38 17.81 16.39
N LYS A 94 1.42 18.30 15.73
CA LYS A 94 1.58 18.06 14.31
C LYS A 94 2.10 16.66 14.07
N ARG A 95 1.41 15.92 13.23
CA ARG A 95 1.79 14.56 12.89
C ARG A 95 2.13 14.47 11.43
N HIS A 96 3.07 13.61 11.13
CA HIS A 96 3.51 13.36 9.75
C HIS A 96 3.07 11.97 9.34
N PHE A 97 2.65 11.86 8.10
CA PHE A 97 2.15 10.59 7.59
C PHE A 97 2.69 10.38 6.18
N THR A 98 3.30 9.23 5.97
CA THR A 98 3.88 8.88 4.67
C THR A 98 3.02 7.81 4.05
N GLU A 99 2.64 8.01 2.81
CA GLU A 99 1.91 6.97 2.09
C GLU A 99 2.34 6.96 0.64
N ILE A 100 1.99 5.90 -0.05
CA ILE A 100 2.32 5.73 -1.44
C ILE A 100 1.05 5.90 -2.24
N GLN A 101 1.07 6.84 -3.17
CA GLN A 101 -0.06 7.03 -4.08
C GLN A 101 0.15 6.10 -5.26
N VAL A 102 -0.76 5.16 -5.44
CA VAL A 102 -0.60 4.09 -6.40
C VAL A 102 -0.88 4.59 -7.81
N ASN A 103 0.03 4.31 -8.72
CA ASN A 103 -0.15 4.62 -10.14
C ASN A 103 -0.50 3.38 -10.94
N GLU A 104 0.02 2.22 -10.53
CA GLU A 104 -0.24 0.96 -11.21
C GLU A 104 -0.26 -0.15 -10.19
N LEU A 105 -1.06 -1.15 -10.45
CA LEU A 105 -1.06 -2.32 -9.59
C LEU A 105 -1.36 -3.56 -10.42
N LEU A 106 -0.87 -4.68 -9.92
CA LEU A 106 -1.04 -5.97 -10.58
C LEU A 106 -1.32 -7.00 -9.50
N MET A 107 -2.41 -7.73 -9.68
CA MET A 107 -2.72 -8.82 -8.75
C MET A 107 -1.83 -10.00 -9.06
N LEU A 108 -1.21 -10.54 -8.03
CA LEU A 108 -0.35 -11.69 -8.16
C LEU A 108 -0.98 -12.88 -7.47
N GLY A 109 -0.37 -14.03 -7.61
CA GLY A 109 -0.87 -15.21 -6.96
C GLY A 109 -2.10 -15.76 -7.62
N GLU A 110 -2.73 -16.72 -6.94
CA GLU A 110 -3.89 -17.36 -7.49
C GLU A 110 -5.07 -16.48 -7.46
N LYS A 111 -5.88 -16.56 -8.49
CA LYS A 111 -7.11 -15.90 -8.47
C LYS A 111 -7.98 -16.57 -7.55
N SER A 112 -8.40 -15.94 -6.68
CA SER A 112 -9.33 -16.60 -5.86
C SER A 112 -10.63 -16.64 -6.56
N SER A 113 -10.74 -16.80 -6.97
CA SER A 113 -11.52 -16.86 -7.35
C SER A 113 -12.44 -16.96 -7.28
N LYS A 114 -12.39 -16.91 -7.40
CA LYS A 114 -12.80 -16.87 -7.44
C LYS A 114 -13.37 -17.01 -7.42
#